data_1e0c948e4a98485c6172b08dcab8a515
#
_entry.id   1e0c948e4a98485c6172b08dcab8a515
#
_cell.length_a   1.000
_cell.length_b   1.000
_cell.length_c   1.000
_cell.angle_alpha   90.00
_cell.angle_beta   90.00
_cell.angle_gamma   90.00
#
_symmetry.space_group_name_H-M   'P 1'
#
loop_
_entity.id
_entity.type
_entity.pdbx_description
1 polymer ?
#
loop_
_entity_poly.entity_id
_entity_poly.type
_entity_poly.pdbx_seq_one_letter_code
_entity_poly.pdbx_strand_id
1 'polypeptide(L)'
;EGADGVIEPTEQRTGIWAWRHPHQAEGTVTYTRLRGELVMEGVDFSYDGEKEVLHDISLWAKPGQKIAFVGATGAGKTTITNLINRFYDIDDGKIRYDGINVNKIRKSDLRRSLGVVLQEVKLFTGTVMDNIRYGRLDATDEECIAAAKLANADSFIRRLPEGYDTMLTGNGSNLSQGQAQLLSIARAAVADPP
;
A
#
# COMPACT_ATOMS: atom_id res chain seq x y z
N GLU A 1 9.52 -18.73 9.67
CA GLU A 1 8.67 -19.93 9.84
C GLU A 1 9.61 -21.10 10.10
N GLY A 2 9.48 -21.71 11.28
CA GLY A 2 10.29 -22.88 11.67
C GLY A 2 9.88 -24.14 10.90
N ALA A 3 10.66 -25.22 11.05
CA ALA A 3 10.36 -26.51 10.43
C ALA A 3 9.03 -27.13 10.91
N ASP A 4 8.51 -26.65 12.02
CA ASP A 4 7.23 -27.02 12.65
C ASP A 4 6.05 -26.14 12.17
N GLY A 5 6.30 -25.19 11.25
CA GLY A 5 5.29 -24.25 10.75
C GLY A 5 4.95 -23.10 11.71
N VAL A 6 5.64 -22.98 12.84
CA VAL A 6 5.45 -21.89 13.79
C VAL A 6 6.10 -20.63 13.25
N ILE A 7 5.38 -19.52 13.31
CA ILE A 7 5.87 -18.20 12.91
C ILE A 7 6.41 -17.48 14.15
N GLU A 8 7.70 -17.17 14.12
CA GLU A 8 8.38 -16.43 15.17
C GLU A 8 8.96 -15.11 14.61
N PRO A 9 9.03 -14.05 15.44
CA PRO A 9 9.65 -12.80 15.01
C PRO A 9 11.15 -13.00 14.78
N THR A 10 11.70 -12.32 13.77
CA THR A 10 13.11 -12.29 13.46
C THR A 10 13.56 -10.87 13.16
N GLU A 11 14.82 -10.54 13.46
CA GLU A 11 15.44 -9.27 13.07
C GLU A 11 15.87 -9.27 11.59
N GLN A 12 15.98 -10.46 10.99
CA GLN A 12 16.34 -10.58 9.58
C GLN A 12 15.09 -10.41 8.70
N ARG A 13 15.24 -9.65 7.61
CA ARG A 13 14.19 -9.48 6.62
C ARG A 13 14.07 -10.75 5.78
N THR A 14 13.00 -11.50 6.00
CA THR A 14 12.73 -12.79 5.33
C THR A 14 11.72 -12.69 4.19
N GLY A 15 11.08 -11.51 4.00
CA GLY A 15 9.94 -11.35 3.09
C GLY A 15 8.65 -12.03 3.58
N ILE A 16 8.66 -12.60 4.78
CA ILE A 16 7.47 -13.19 5.40
C ILE A 16 6.94 -12.20 6.44
N TRP A 17 5.67 -11.83 6.30
CA TRP A 17 5.00 -10.92 7.21
C TRP A 17 3.92 -11.66 7.99
N ALA A 18 3.72 -11.24 9.24
CA ALA A 18 2.68 -11.79 10.09
C ALA A 18 2.03 -10.71 10.97
N TRP A 19 0.75 -10.88 11.20
CA TRP A 19 0.01 -10.10 12.19
C TRP A 19 0.37 -10.60 13.58
N ARG A 20 0.80 -9.68 14.46
CA ARG A 20 1.04 -9.96 15.87
C ARG A 20 -0.24 -9.72 16.67
N HIS A 21 -0.76 -10.75 17.28
CA HIS A 21 -1.98 -10.73 18.09
C HIS A 21 -1.65 -10.95 19.57
N PRO A 22 -1.61 -9.89 20.42
CA PRO A 22 -1.43 -10.06 21.86
C PRO A 22 -2.76 -10.46 22.51
N HIS A 23 -2.76 -11.55 23.28
CA HIS A 23 -3.84 -11.98 24.14
C HIS A 23 -3.60 -11.48 25.56
N GLN A 24 -4.12 -10.29 25.88
CA GLN A 24 -3.82 -9.61 27.15
C GLN A 24 -4.24 -10.41 28.39
N ALA A 25 -5.34 -11.16 28.31
CA ALA A 25 -5.85 -11.97 29.43
C ALA A 25 -4.95 -13.16 29.76
N GLU A 26 -4.25 -13.72 28.78
CA GLU A 26 -3.44 -14.93 28.90
C GLU A 26 -1.93 -14.63 28.90
N GLY A 27 -1.55 -13.39 28.62
CA GLY A 27 -0.16 -12.96 28.49
C GLY A 27 0.57 -13.61 27.28
N THR A 28 -0.19 -14.19 26.35
CA THR A 28 0.35 -14.87 25.16
C THR A 28 0.30 -13.98 23.90
N VAL A 29 1.08 -14.37 22.92
CA VAL A 29 1.08 -13.69 21.59
C VAL A 29 0.97 -14.77 20.52
N THR A 30 0.03 -14.58 19.59
CA THR A 30 -0.03 -15.41 18.38
C THR A 30 0.39 -14.60 17.16
N TYR A 31 0.96 -15.29 16.18
CA TYR A 31 1.35 -14.72 14.90
C TYR A 31 0.54 -15.39 13.79
N THR A 32 -0.14 -14.58 12.98
CA THR A 32 -0.90 -15.06 11.82
C THR A 32 -0.23 -14.53 10.56
N ARG A 33 0.15 -15.44 9.65
CA ARG A 33 0.80 -15.05 8.39
C ARG A 33 -0.10 -14.09 7.60
N LEU A 34 0.50 -13.00 7.15
CA LEU A 34 -0.15 -12.07 6.25
C LEU A 34 -0.17 -12.70 4.84
N ARG A 35 -1.36 -12.83 4.26
CA ARG A 35 -1.61 -13.45 2.95
C ARG A 35 -2.24 -12.48 1.95
N GLY A 36 -2.87 -11.41 2.45
CA GLY A 36 -3.52 -10.41 1.62
C GLY A 36 -4.95 -10.78 1.20
N GLU A 37 -5.65 -11.60 1.97
CA GLU A 37 -7.08 -11.82 1.76
C GLU A 37 -7.87 -10.59 2.23
N LEU A 38 -8.75 -10.08 1.38
CA LEU A 38 -9.62 -8.95 1.70
C LEU A 38 -11.08 -9.35 1.55
N VAL A 39 -11.89 -9.02 2.54
CA VAL A 39 -13.34 -9.23 2.51
C VAL A 39 -14.04 -7.96 3.00
N MET A 40 -14.99 -7.48 2.20
CA MET A 40 -15.95 -6.44 2.60
C MET A 40 -17.34 -7.05 2.62
N GLU A 41 -18.12 -6.79 3.66
CA GLU A 41 -19.46 -7.34 3.87
C GLU A 41 -20.43 -6.23 4.25
N GLY A 42 -21.42 -5.99 3.39
CA GLY A 42 -22.51 -5.04 3.63
C GLY A 42 -22.00 -3.64 4.00
N VAL A 43 -21.04 -3.12 3.26
CA VAL A 43 -20.40 -1.85 3.62
C VAL A 43 -21.19 -0.67 3.09
N ASP A 44 -21.63 0.19 4.02
CA ASP A 44 -22.21 1.50 3.74
C ASP A 44 -21.22 2.60 4.09
N PHE A 45 -21.22 3.66 3.27
CA PHE A 45 -20.33 4.79 3.51
C PHE A 45 -20.82 6.09 2.87
N SER A 46 -20.74 7.17 3.63
CA SER A 46 -20.88 8.55 3.19
C SER A 46 -19.70 9.40 3.64
N TYR A 47 -19.37 10.48 2.92
CA TYR A 47 -18.31 11.41 3.34
C TYR A 47 -18.82 12.48 4.31
N ASP A 48 -20.08 12.83 4.22
CA ASP A 48 -20.74 13.93 4.95
C ASP A 48 -21.88 13.45 5.87
N GLY A 49 -22.21 12.18 5.86
CA GLY A 49 -23.32 11.59 6.61
C GLY A 49 -24.71 11.82 5.96
N GLU A 50 -24.76 12.52 4.84
CA GLU A 50 -26.04 12.82 4.17
C GLU A 50 -26.22 12.05 2.87
N LYS A 51 -25.15 11.97 2.06
CA LYS A 51 -25.19 11.30 0.75
C LYS A 51 -24.39 10.02 0.78
N GLU A 52 -25.07 8.90 0.69
CA GLU A 52 -24.43 7.60 0.52
C GLU A 52 -23.64 7.55 -0.79
N VAL A 53 -22.38 7.13 -0.69
CA VAL A 53 -21.47 6.90 -1.80
C VAL A 53 -21.33 5.41 -2.07
N LEU A 54 -21.38 4.58 -1.03
CA LEU A 54 -21.42 3.14 -1.11
C LEU A 54 -22.62 2.62 -0.30
N HIS A 55 -23.38 1.70 -0.88
CA HIS A 55 -24.54 1.09 -0.26
C HIS A 55 -24.48 -0.44 -0.40
N ASP A 56 -24.50 -1.15 0.72
CA ASP A 56 -24.47 -2.63 0.82
C ASP A 56 -23.38 -3.28 -0.05
N ILE A 57 -22.18 -2.68 -0.03
CA ILE A 57 -21.10 -3.18 -0.86
C ILE A 57 -20.46 -4.41 -0.24
N SER A 58 -20.51 -5.52 -0.97
CA SER A 58 -19.84 -6.77 -0.60
C SER A 58 -18.90 -7.20 -1.70
N LEU A 59 -17.66 -7.50 -1.34
CA LEU A 59 -16.62 -7.98 -2.25
C LEU A 59 -15.58 -8.80 -1.49
N TRP A 60 -14.86 -9.62 -2.24
CA TRP A 60 -13.71 -10.38 -1.71
C TRP A 60 -12.58 -10.43 -2.71
N ALA A 61 -11.36 -10.49 -2.19
CA ALA A 61 -10.15 -10.73 -2.96
C ALA A 61 -9.32 -11.80 -2.24
N LYS A 62 -9.00 -12.88 -2.95
CA LYS A 62 -8.11 -13.94 -2.43
C LYS A 62 -6.65 -13.55 -2.61
N PRO A 63 -5.73 -14.12 -1.83
CA PRO A 63 -4.29 -13.91 -2.01
C PRO A 63 -3.87 -14.12 -3.47
N GLY A 64 -3.09 -13.16 -4.00
CA GLY A 64 -2.62 -13.18 -5.40
C GLY A 64 -3.66 -12.82 -6.46
N GLN A 65 -4.91 -12.61 -6.10
CA GLN A 65 -5.95 -12.23 -7.04
C GLN A 65 -5.83 -10.75 -7.44
N LYS A 66 -6.04 -10.46 -8.74
CA LYS A 66 -6.16 -9.10 -9.26
C LYS A 66 -7.63 -8.75 -9.43
N ILE A 67 -8.06 -7.64 -8.81
CA ILE A 67 -9.42 -7.11 -8.89
C ILE A 67 -9.39 -5.77 -9.62
N ALA A 68 -10.29 -5.58 -10.57
CA ALA A 68 -10.50 -4.31 -11.25
C ALA A 68 -11.90 -3.77 -10.93
N PHE A 69 -11.96 -2.54 -10.43
CA PHE A 69 -13.21 -1.80 -10.27
C PHE A 69 -13.51 -1.02 -11.54
N VAL A 70 -14.66 -1.30 -12.16
CA VAL A 70 -15.11 -0.64 -13.39
C VAL A 70 -16.41 0.10 -13.11
N GLY A 71 -16.56 1.27 -13.68
CA GLY A 71 -17.75 2.10 -13.50
C GLY A 71 -17.51 3.57 -13.86
N ALA A 72 -18.58 4.34 -13.93
CA ALA A 72 -18.51 5.78 -14.22
C ALA A 72 -17.73 6.56 -13.15
N THR A 73 -17.30 7.78 -13.49
CA THR A 73 -16.75 8.72 -12.50
C THR A 73 -17.78 8.98 -11.40
N GLY A 74 -17.35 8.95 -10.14
CA GLY A 74 -18.25 9.11 -9.00
C GLY A 74 -18.92 7.82 -8.51
N ALA A 75 -18.72 6.66 -9.16
CA ALA A 75 -19.33 5.38 -8.76
C ALA A 75 -18.66 4.71 -7.53
N GLY A 76 -17.90 5.45 -6.71
CA GLY A 76 -17.34 4.93 -5.46
C GLY A 76 -16.06 4.10 -5.58
N LYS A 77 -15.47 3.92 -6.78
CA LYS A 77 -14.26 3.08 -6.96
C LYS A 77 -13.09 3.50 -6.08
N THR A 78 -12.78 4.79 -6.07
CA THR A 78 -11.71 5.36 -5.23
C THR A 78 -12.09 5.31 -3.75
N THR A 79 -13.37 5.43 -3.44
CA THR A 79 -13.88 5.31 -2.07
C THR A 79 -13.60 3.92 -1.50
N ILE A 80 -13.82 2.84 -2.26
CA ILE A 80 -13.49 1.48 -1.83
C ILE A 80 -12.01 1.37 -1.45
N THR A 81 -11.09 1.87 -2.29
CA THR A 81 -9.65 1.83 -1.98
C THR A 81 -9.29 2.70 -0.77
N ASN A 82 -9.95 3.85 -0.59
CA ASN A 82 -9.77 4.70 0.59
C ASN A 82 -10.21 4.01 1.88
N LEU A 83 -11.30 3.25 1.85
CA LEU A 83 -11.80 2.51 3.01
C LEU A 83 -10.89 1.31 3.34
N ILE A 84 -10.36 0.60 2.34
CA ILE A 84 -9.38 -0.48 2.55
C ILE A 84 -8.14 0.06 3.28
N ASN A 85 -7.66 1.26 2.91
CA ASN A 85 -6.53 1.92 3.54
C ASN A 85 -6.89 2.62 4.88
N ARG A 86 -8.16 2.59 5.28
CA ARG A 86 -8.68 3.31 6.44
C ARG A 86 -8.29 4.79 6.45
N PHE A 87 -8.41 5.45 5.29
CA PHE A 87 -8.39 6.92 5.25
C PHE A 87 -9.68 7.49 5.85
N TYR A 88 -10.77 6.71 5.76
CA TYR A 88 -12.04 6.94 6.43
C TYR A 88 -12.47 5.66 7.13
N ASP A 89 -13.26 5.77 8.17
CA ASP A 89 -13.92 4.64 8.80
C ASP A 89 -15.32 4.45 8.15
N ILE A 90 -15.83 3.23 8.08
CA ILE A 90 -17.12 2.90 7.46
C ILE A 90 -18.29 3.25 8.39
N ASP A 91 -19.46 3.53 7.80
CA ASP A 91 -20.68 3.84 8.56
C ASP A 91 -21.32 2.54 9.07
N ASP A 92 -21.44 1.52 8.22
CA ASP A 92 -21.92 0.18 8.58
C ASP A 92 -21.19 -0.91 7.79
N GLY A 93 -21.38 -2.17 8.18
CA GLY A 93 -20.74 -3.33 7.58
C GLY A 93 -19.39 -3.71 8.22
N LYS A 94 -18.60 -4.46 7.47
CA LYS A 94 -17.28 -4.93 7.96
C LYS A 94 -16.27 -5.02 6.82
N ILE A 95 -15.04 -4.61 7.12
CA ILE A 95 -13.88 -4.86 6.27
C ILE A 95 -12.91 -5.73 7.07
N ARG A 96 -12.53 -6.89 6.49
CA ARG A 96 -11.55 -7.81 7.08
C ARG A 96 -10.35 -7.95 6.16
N TYR A 97 -9.18 -7.97 6.78
CA TYR A 97 -7.91 -8.25 6.13
C TYR A 97 -7.28 -9.45 6.81
N ASP A 98 -7.06 -10.56 6.07
CA ASP A 98 -6.70 -11.87 6.60
C ASP A 98 -7.62 -12.35 7.74
N GLY A 99 -8.92 -12.15 7.59
CA GLY A 99 -9.92 -12.49 8.59
C GLY A 99 -10.01 -11.51 9.79
N ILE A 100 -9.07 -10.58 9.94
CA ILE A 100 -9.03 -9.60 11.02
C ILE A 100 -9.81 -8.35 10.60
N ASN A 101 -10.77 -7.90 11.43
CA ASN A 101 -11.44 -6.63 11.19
C ASN A 101 -10.40 -5.50 11.18
N VAL A 102 -10.35 -4.71 10.10
CA VAL A 102 -9.37 -3.64 9.92
C VAL A 102 -9.42 -2.59 11.05
N ASN A 103 -10.56 -2.44 11.72
CA ASN A 103 -10.70 -1.55 12.88
C ASN A 103 -9.90 -2.02 14.11
N LYS A 104 -9.53 -3.30 14.16
CA LYS A 104 -8.68 -3.88 15.22
C LYS A 104 -7.19 -3.80 14.90
N ILE A 105 -6.83 -3.43 13.67
CA ILE A 105 -5.44 -3.25 13.24
C ILE A 105 -5.06 -1.77 13.43
N ARG A 106 -3.87 -1.48 13.96
CA ARG A 106 -3.38 -0.10 13.97
C ARG A 106 -3.28 0.45 12.55
N LYS A 107 -3.72 1.69 12.34
CA LYS A 107 -3.70 2.33 11.00
C LYS A 107 -2.30 2.34 10.37
N SER A 108 -1.26 2.56 11.17
CA SER A 108 0.14 2.51 10.71
C SER A 108 0.54 1.13 10.19
N ASP A 109 0.16 0.06 10.90
CA ASP A 109 0.52 -1.31 10.55
C ASP A 109 -0.26 -1.78 9.31
N LEU A 110 -1.57 -1.45 9.24
CA LEU A 110 -2.39 -1.71 8.07
C LEU A 110 -1.80 -1.03 6.82
N ARG A 111 -1.50 0.26 6.90
CA ARG A 111 -0.98 1.02 5.75
C ARG A 111 0.42 0.58 5.34
N ARG A 112 1.24 0.11 6.29
CA ARG A 112 2.56 -0.45 6.00
C ARG A 112 2.47 -1.77 5.24
N SER A 113 1.39 -2.51 5.41
CA SER A 113 1.13 -3.78 4.70
C SER A 113 0.55 -3.57 3.29
N LEU A 114 0.24 -2.34 2.90
CA LEU A 114 -0.40 -2.00 1.64
C LEU A 114 0.49 -1.08 0.81
N GLY A 115 0.74 -1.45 -0.44
CA GLY A 115 1.36 -0.57 -1.43
C GLY A 115 0.29 0.25 -2.14
N VAL A 116 0.36 1.59 -2.05
CA VAL A 116 -0.62 2.49 -2.66
C VAL A 116 0.03 3.34 -3.74
N VAL A 117 -0.54 3.30 -4.95
CA VAL A 117 -0.19 4.20 -6.05
C VAL A 117 -1.39 5.07 -6.35
N LEU A 118 -1.27 6.37 -6.07
CA LEU A 118 -2.34 7.33 -6.29
C LEU A 118 -2.43 7.77 -7.75
N GLN A 119 -3.62 8.15 -8.20
CA GLN A 119 -3.84 8.70 -9.54
C GLN A 119 -3.12 10.04 -9.71
N GLU A 120 -3.20 10.91 -8.71
CA GLU A 120 -2.43 12.15 -8.68
C GLU A 120 -1.09 11.91 -7.98
N VAL A 121 -0.03 11.97 -8.76
CA VAL A 121 1.33 11.80 -8.23
C VAL A 121 1.77 13.06 -7.54
N LYS A 122 2.25 12.93 -6.32
CA LYS A 122 2.92 13.98 -5.55
C LYS A 122 4.39 13.64 -5.40
N LEU A 123 5.25 14.38 -6.10
CA LEU A 123 6.69 14.34 -5.95
C LEU A 123 7.12 15.56 -5.14
N PHE A 124 8.14 15.39 -4.30
CA PHE A 124 8.70 16.48 -3.53
C PHE A 124 10.02 16.96 -4.14
N THR A 125 10.42 18.17 -3.79
CA THR A 125 11.72 18.73 -4.16
C THR A 125 12.83 17.89 -3.53
N GLY A 126 13.69 17.33 -4.35
CA GLY A 126 14.75 16.40 -3.99
C GLY A 126 15.19 15.61 -5.21
N THR A 127 16.16 14.72 -5.07
CA THR A 127 16.61 13.88 -6.18
C THR A 127 15.55 12.85 -6.59
N VAL A 128 15.69 12.26 -7.76
CA VAL A 128 14.91 11.09 -8.19
C VAL A 128 15.08 9.97 -7.16
N MET A 129 16.33 9.72 -6.73
CA MET A 129 16.66 8.72 -5.72
C MET A 129 15.91 8.96 -4.41
N ASP A 130 15.90 10.21 -3.89
CA ASP A 130 15.19 10.55 -2.65
C ASP A 130 13.69 10.31 -2.78
N ASN A 131 13.11 10.65 -3.93
CA ASN A 131 11.70 10.44 -4.20
C ASN A 131 11.32 8.96 -4.22
N ILE A 132 12.18 8.07 -4.72
CA ILE A 132 11.97 6.63 -4.65
C ILE A 132 12.15 6.13 -3.22
N ARG A 133 13.26 6.49 -2.57
CA ARG A 133 13.61 6.08 -1.20
C ARG A 133 12.59 6.51 -0.16
N TYR A 134 11.78 7.52 -0.45
CA TYR A 134 10.69 7.94 0.45
C TYR A 134 9.70 6.81 0.77
N GLY A 135 9.57 5.81 -0.10
CA GLY A 135 8.77 4.61 0.19
C GLY A 135 9.31 3.78 1.36
N ARG A 136 10.65 3.78 1.54
CA ARG A 136 11.37 3.15 2.65
C ARG A 136 12.71 3.86 2.85
N LEU A 137 12.80 4.63 3.92
CA LEU A 137 13.92 5.56 4.16
C LEU A 137 15.28 4.88 4.38
N ASP A 138 15.29 3.64 4.83
CA ASP A 138 16.48 2.79 5.03
C ASP A 138 16.85 1.94 3.81
N ALA A 139 16.17 2.13 2.67
CA ALA A 139 16.50 1.42 1.44
C ALA A 139 17.85 1.83 0.90
N THR A 140 18.65 0.84 0.47
CA THR A 140 19.92 1.09 -0.22
C THR A 140 19.68 1.62 -1.64
N ASP A 141 20.73 2.18 -2.26
CA ASP A 141 20.64 2.64 -3.65
C ASP A 141 20.30 1.50 -4.60
N GLU A 142 20.87 0.31 -4.37
CA GLU A 142 20.61 -0.89 -5.16
C GLU A 142 19.15 -1.33 -5.07
N GLU A 143 18.54 -1.27 -3.88
CA GLU A 143 17.12 -1.57 -3.68
C GLU A 143 16.23 -0.56 -4.38
N CYS A 144 16.57 0.73 -4.31
CA CYS A 144 15.85 1.79 -5.03
C CYS A 144 15.94 1.60 -6.56
N ILE A 145 17.14 1.25 -7.08
CA ILE A 145 17.34 0.96 -8.49
C ILE A 145 16.56 -0.31 -8.91
N ALA A 146 16.54 -1.34 -8.09
CA ALA A 146 15.76 -2.55 -8.34
C ALA A 146 14.26 -2.23 -8.41
N ALA A 147 13.74 -1.42 -7.49
CA ALA A 147 12.37 -0.96 -7.51
C ALA A 147 12.05 -0.11 -8.76
N ALA A 148 12.98 0.76 -9.18
CA ALA A 148 12.83 1.54 -10.40
C ALA A 148 12.79 0.64 -11.66
N LYS A 149 13.59 -0.42 -11.72
CA LYS A 149 13.55 -1.42 -12.79
C LYS A 149 12.23 -2.16 -12.82
N LEU A 150 11.74 -2.60 -11.66
CA LEU A 150 10.43 -3.25 -11.53
C LEU A 150 9.29 -2.35 -12.02
N ALA A 151 9.36 -1.05 -11.73
CA ALA A 151 8.41 -0.04 -12.19
C ALA A 151 8.60 0.38 -13.66
N ASN A 152 9.58 -0.17 -14.39
CA ASN A 152 10.00 0.29 -15.71
C ASN A 152 10.44 1.78 -15.76
N ALA A 153 10.91 2.32 -14.65
CA ALA A 153 11.38 3.70 -14.54
C ALA A 153 12.87 3.86 -14.85
N ASP A 154 13.71 2.85 -14.60
CA ASP A 154 15.17 2.91 -14.73
C ASP A 154 15.64 3.42 -16.10
N SER A 155 14.98 2.99 -17.17
CA SER A 155 15.37 3.35 -18.54
C SER A 155 15.26 4.85 -18.83
N PHE A 156 14.24 5.54 -18.33
CA PHE A 156 14.11 6.98 -18.50
C PHE A 156 14.97 7.75 -17.50
N ILE A 157 15.10 7.26 -16.27
CA ILE A 157 15.92 7.88 -15.22
C ILE A 157 17.38 8.01 -15.69
N ARG A 158 17.95 6.94 -16.24
CA ARG A 158 19.33 6.94 -16.79
C ARG A 158 19.54 7.91 -17.96
N ARG A 159 18.47 8.38 -18.61
CA ARG A 159 18.53 9.38 -19.68
C ARG A 159 18.39 10.83 -19.19
N LEU A 160 18.08 11.02 -17.91
CA LEU A 160 18.10 12.34 -17.29
C LEU A 160 19.55 12.83 -17.17
N PRO A 161 19.81 14.15 -17.16
CA PRO A 161 21.16 14.70 -17.14
C PRO A 161 22.06 14.15 -16.03
N GLU A 162 21.52 13.94 -14.84
CA GLU A 162 22.24 13.43 -13.67
C GLU A 162 21.68 12.06 -13.21
N GLY A 163 20.90 11.38 -14.05
CA GLY A 163 20.31 10.08 -13.72
C GLY A 163 19.47 10.12 -12.46
N TYR A 164 19.81 9.25 -11.50
CA TYR A 164 19.12 9.15 -10.20
C TYR A 164 19.37 10.39 -9.30
N ASP A 165 20.43 11.15 -9.52
CA ASP A 165 20.77 12.37 -8.77
C ASP A 165 20.08 13.60 -9.35
N THR A 166 19.35 13.46 -10.46
CA THR A 166 18.60 14.56 -11.07
C THR A 166 17.62 15.16 -10.07
N MET A 167 17.75 16.47 -9.84
CA MET A 167 16.87 17.22 -8.96
C MET A 167 15.49 17.39 -9.55
N LEU A 168 14.46 17.04 -8.81
CA LEU A 168 13.06 17.29 -9.11
C LEU A 168 12.60 18.56 -8.39
N THR A 169 11.90 19.43 -9.10
CA THR A 169 11.39 20.70 -8.58
C THR A 169 9.89 20.80 -8.84
N GLY A 170 9.18 21.61 -8.06
CA GLY A 170 7.80 21.97 -8.32
C GLY A 170 6.88 20.76 -8.60
N ASN A 171 6.89 19.75 -7.70
CA ASN A 171 6.07 18.55 -7.85
C ASN A 171 6.46 17.68 -9.08
N GLY A 172 7.75 17.72 -9.46
CA GLY A 172 8.26 16.97 -10.62
C GLY A 172 7.90 17.62 -11.97
N SER A 173 7.80 18.96 -12.01
CA SER A 173 7.44 19.72 -13.21
C SER A 173 8.36 19.51 -14.41
N ASN A 174 9.57 18.98 -14.17
CA ASN A 174 10.54 18.59 -15.19
C ASN A 174 10.34 17.16 -15.74
N LEU A 175 9.29 16.46 -15.30
CA LEU A 175 8.93 15.12 -15.77
C LEU A 175 7.57 15.13 -16.48
N SER A 176 7.40 14.22 -17.42
CA SER A 176 6.06 13.95 -17.96
C SER A 176 5.18 13.27 -16.89
N GLN A 177 3.87 13.37 -17.02
CA GLN A 177 2.93 12.71 -16.12
C GLN A 177 3.17 11.19 -16.04
N GLY A 178 3.48 10.54 -17.18
CA GLY A 178 3.80 9.12 -17.20
C GLY A 178 5.08 8.79 -16.43
N GLN A 179 6.14 9.60 -16.57
CA GLN A 179 7.38 9.44 -15.81
C GLN A 179 7.16 9.61 -14.31
N ALA A 180 6.42 10.64 -13.90
CA ALA A 180 6.04 10.84 -12.52
C ALA A 180 5.25 9.64 -11.96
N GLN A 181 4.33 9.06 -12.75
CA GLN A 181 3.59 7.86 -12.37
C GLN A 181 4.51 6.66 -12.14
N LEU A 182 5.49 6.44 -13.02
CA LEU A 182 6.47 5.35 -12.86
C LEU A 182 7.31 5.54 -11.59
N LEU A 183 7.68 6.77 -11.21
CA LEU A 183 8.36 7.03 -9.93
C LEU A 183 7.45 6.73 -8.73
N SER A 184 6.17 7.03 -8.82
CA SER A 184 5.21 6.67 -7.76
C SER A 184 5.07 5.15 -7.59
N ILE A 185 5.11 4.39 -8.69
CA ILE A 185 5.12 2.92 -8.65
C ILE A 185 6.43 2.42 -8.04
N ALA A 186 7.58 2.99 -8.41
CA ALA A 186 8.89 2.63 -7.82
C ALA A 186 8.92 2.91 -6.30
N ARG A 187 8.33 4.03 -5.87
CA ARG A 187 8.16 4.38 -4.44
C ARG A 187 7.33 3.33 -3.69
N ALA A 188 6.24 2.87 -4.28
CA ALA A 188 5.43 1.80 -3.68
C ALA A 188 6.17 0.46 -3.68
N ALA A 189 6.94 0.16 -4.73
CA ALA A 189 7.72 -1.07 -4.85
C ALA A 189 8.88 -1.14 -3.85
N VAL A 190 9.61 -0.02 -3.60
CA VAL A 190 10.73 -0.02 -2.63
C VAL A 190 10.25 -0.18 -1.19
N ALA A 191 9.02 0.21 -0.89
CA ALA A 191 8.39 -0.05 0.41
C ALA A 191 8.28 -1.55 0.69
N ASP A 192 8.28 -2.37 -0.37
CA ASP A 192 8.22 -3.84 -0.33
C ASP A 192 7.09 -4.32 0.60
N PRO A 193 5.84 -3.91 0.33
CA PRO A 193 4.70 -4.42 1.08
C PRO A 193 4.56 -5.92 0.86
N PRO A 194 4.03 -6.66 1.84
CA PRO A 194 3.89 -8.11 1.77
C PRO A 194 3.02 -8.60 0.62
#